data_00d8a7d462295620a3faeb11e9af2ba6
#
_entry.id   00d8a7d462295620a3faeb11e9af2ba6
#
_cell.length_a   1.000
_cell.length_b   1.000
_cell.length_c   1.000
_cell.angle_alpha   90.00
_cell.angle_beta   90.00
_cell.angle_gamma   90.00
#
_symmetry.space_group_name_H-M   'P 1'
#
loop_
_entity.id
_entity.type
_entity.pdbx_description
1 polymer ?
#
loop_
_entity_poly.entity_id
_entity_poly.type
_entity_poly.pdbx_seq_one_letter_code
_entity_poly.pdbx_strand_id
1 'polypeptide(L)'
;VAVGGLEKIRVEAQPVPVEQRHLRDFATGVTLDDVRALEHSAPDITKVSPELRFDTPPTLAAEGKTHRTWMTAGVWPIQAQLMEHTIEHGRMFTDLDNELARNVCVIGTGIRDELFGKPEDTGEPVIPIGRSLTINGYPFTIVGMFTHYESEQDRKTRELRERERMERIASGKTNEPASGTKRDRGWSGRRGNFAFWIKNNTVYVPLNTLWMKMKSGQSNAPPIPKLSSMEIKLRDSSRINEALTQVRNVLMVTHRGIEDFSFRTQEDRAEEIDTFIRNARVSGGLVAGISLLVGGIGIMNIMLASISERIREIGIRKAVGAGDGAVFIQIVIESTVIAVVGGLLGLATSFGFIRLITFLTPTDNAPVVTVGAMALAFSASAGIGVLAGLLPALRAARMNVIQSLRYD
;
A
#
# COMPACT_ATOMS: atom_id res chain seq x y z
N VAL A 1 -13.32 1.13 -6.34
CA VAL A 1 -13.78 2.53 -6.50
C VAL A 1 -12.53 3.37 -6.61
N ALA A 2 -12.22 3.85 -7.82
CA ALA A 2 -11.10 4.75 -8.06
C ALA A 2 -11.38 6.06 -7.31
N VAL A 3 -10.54 6.39 -6.34
CA VAL A 3 -10.61 7.69 -5.66
C VAL A 3 -10.06 8.74 -6.61
N GLY A 4 -10.95 9.45 -7.28
CA GLY A 4 -10.65 10.40 -8.34
C GLY A 4 -10.74 9.72 -9.71
N GLY A 5 -11.75 10.09 -10.50
CA GLY A 5 -12.08 9.45 -11.80
C GLY A 5 -10.91 9.39 -12.79
N LEU A 6 -11.06 8.57 -13.82
CA LEU A 6 -10.10 8.36 -14.93
C LEU A 6 -9.72 9.65 -15.70
N GLU A 7 -10.39 10.76 -15.40
CA GLU A 7 -10.28 12.05 -16.09
C GLU A 7 -9.23 13.00 -15.46
N LYS A 8 -8.24 12.48 -14.71
CA LYS A 8 -7.29 13.34 -13.98
C LYS A 8 -5.86 13.00 -14.34
N ILE A 9 -5.09 14.05 -14.55
CA ILE A 9 -3.63 14.00 -14.69
C ILE A 9 -3.05 14.81 -13.53
N ARG A 10 -2.12 14.20 -12.81
CA ARG A 10 -1.30 14.89 -11.82
C ARG A 10 0.06 15.21 -12.44
N VAL A 11 0.47 16.46 -12.31
CA VAL A 11 1.81 16.90 -12.70
C VAL A 11 2.60 17.19 -11.44
N GLU A 12 3.80 16.61 -11.34
CA GLU A 12 4.70 16.77 -10.20
C GLU A 12 6.06 17.27 -10.72
N ALA A 13 6.74 18.07 -9.89
CA ALA A 13 8.13 18.43 -10.19
C ALA A 13 9.02 17.19 -10.04
N GLN A 14 9.96 17.01 -10.97
CA GLN A 14 10.96 15.94 -10.92
C GLN A 14 12.37 16.49 -11.08
N PRO A 15 13.39 15.73 -10.64
CA PRO A 15 14.78 16.07 -10.95
C PRO A 15 15.01 16.07 -12.47
N VAL A 16 15.81 17.03 -12.94
CA VAL A 16 16.17 17.14 -14.35
C VAL A 16 16.83 15.84 -14.84
N PRO A 17 16.44 15.30 -16.02
CA PRO A 17 17.03 14.10 -16.60
C PRO A 17 18.55 14.18 -16.75
N VAL A 18 19.20 13.01 -16.83
CA VAL A 18 20.67 12.93 -16.90
C VAL A 18 21.23 13.69 -18.11
N GLU A 19 20.52 13.64 -19.23
CA GLU A 19 20.87 14.28 -20.49
C GLU A 19 20.87 15.82 -20.38
N GLN A 20 20.01 16.37 -19.53
CA GLN A 20 19.81 17.80 -19.31
C GLN A 20 20.44 18.30 -18.00
N ARG A 21 21.26 17.49 -17.31
CA ARG A 21 21.81 17.82 -15.99
C ARG A 21 22.56 19.16 -15.94
N HIS A 22 23.13 19.61 -17.05
CA HIS A 22 23.78 20.90 -17.17
C HIS A 22 22.83 22.10 -17.09
N LEU A 23 21.52 21.88 -17.25
CA LEU A 23 20.45 22.89 -17.14
C LEU A 23 19.80 22.92 -15.76
N ARG A 24 20.26 22.12 -14.80
CA ARG A 24 19.65 21.96 -13.48
C ARG A 24 19.40 23.30 -12.75
N ASP A 25 20.33 24.23 -12.86
CA ASP A 25 20.25 25.53 -12.18
C ASP A 25 19.19 26.45 -12.79
N PHE A 26 18.71 26.14 -13.99
CA PHE A 26 17.63 26.84 -14.69
C PHE A 26 16.26 26.16 -14.51
N ALA A 27 16.21 24.98 -13.86
CA ALA A 27 14.99 24.25 -13.60
C ALA A 27 14.10 25.01 -12.61
N THR A 28 12.94 25.46 -13.09
CA THR A 28 11.99 26.21 -12.28
C THR A 28 11.11 25.31 -11.41
N GLY A 29 10.95 24.04 -11.82
CA GLY A 29 9.90 23.17 -11.29
C GLY A 29 8.53 23.69 -11.65
N VAL A 30 7.48 23.02 -11.20
CA VAL A 30 6.08 23.41 -11.47
C VAL A 30 5.73 24.71 -10.76
N THR A 31 5.13 25.67 -11.48
CA THR A 31 4.85 27.03 -11.00
C THR A 31 3.39 27.43 -11.23
N LEU A 32 2.95 28.58 -10.68
CA LEU A 32 1.63 29.14 -10.97
C LEU A 32 1.50 29.65 -12.41
N ASP A 33 2.61 30.02 -13.06
CA ASP A 33 2.58 30.45 -14.46
C ASP A 33 2.25 29.27 -15.39
N ASP A 34 2.68 28.06 -15.03
CA ASP A 34 2.31 26.84 -15.75
C ASP A 34 0.80 26.57 -15.65
N VAL A 35 0.22 26.77 -14.46
CA VAL A 35 -1.22 26.64 -14.25
C VAL A 35 -1.99 27.59 -15.18
N ARG A 36 -1.59 28.87 -15.22
CA ARG A 36 -2.21 29.88 -16.09
C ARG A 36 -2.03 29.56 -17.57
N ALA A 37 -0.83 29.12 -17.96
CA ALA A 37 -0.54 28.74 -19.34
C ALA A 37 -1.43 27.57 -19.78
N LEU A 38 -1.62 26.56 -18.93
CA LEU A 38 -2.48 25.42 -19.21
C LEU A 38 -3.94 25.78 -19.34
N GLU A 39 -4.48 26.64 -18.46
CA GLU A 39 -5.87 27.10 -18.52
C GLU A 39 -6.18 27.83 -19.82
N HIS A 40 -5.19 28.54 -20.40
CA HIS A 40 -5.39 29.31 -21.63
C HIS A 40 -5.08 28.57 -22.92
N SER A 41 -4.15 27.60 -22.88
CA SER A 41 -3.57 27.02 -24.09
C SER A 41 -3.93 25.56 -24.34
N ALA A 42 -4.60 24.88 -23.40
CA ALA A 42 -4.92 23.45 -23.52
C ALA A 42 -6.44 23.21 -23.56
N PRO A 43 -7.04 23.03 -24.75
CA PRO A 43 -8.49 22.95 -24.93
C PRO A 43 -9.11 21.67 -24.34
N ASP A 44 -8.36 20.60 -24.17
CA ASP A 44 -8.86 19.36 -23.58
C ASP A 44 -8.84 19.36 -22.04
N ILE A 45 -8.30 20.43 -21.45
CA ILE A 45 -8.31 20.66 -20.00
C ILE A 45 -9.57 21.47 -19.63
N THR A 46 -10.24 21.04 -18.56
CA THR A 46 -11.40 21.73 -18.02
C THR A 46 -11.05 22.60 -16.82
N LYS A 47 -10.21 22.08 -15.92
CA LYS A 47 -9.82 22.75 -14.68
C LYS A 47 -8.42 22.32 -14.26
N VAL A 48 -7.68 23.25 -13.66
CA VAL A 48 -6.37 23.00 -13.07
C VAL A 48 -6.40 23.50 -11.62
N SER A 49 -5.80 22.76 -10.72
CA SER A 49 -5.62 23.18 -9.32
C SER A 49 -4.19 23.00 -8.89
N PRO A 50 -3.49 24.08 -8.50
CA PRO A 50 -2.18 23.99 -7.91
C PRO A 50 -2.25 23.44 -6.49
N GLU A 51 -1.23 22.67 -6.11
CA GLU A 51 -1.08 22.15 -4.76
C GLU A 51 0.33 22.46 -4.23
N LEU A 52 0.38 23.06 -3.06
CA LEU A 52 1.60 23.34 -2.32
C LEU A 52 1.58 22.58 -1.01
N ARG A 53 2.56 21.69 -0.81
CA ARG A 53 2.70 20.90 0.41
C ARG A 53 3.84 21.39 1.29
N PHE A 54 3.82 21.00 2.54
CA PHE A 54 4.94 21.16 3.44
C PHE A 54 6.04 20.14 3.10
N ASP A 55 7.30 20.52 3.30
CA ASP A 55 8.46 19.63 3.09
C ASP A 55 8.57 18.58 4.21
N THR A 56 7.99 18.88 5.36
CA THR A 56 7.85 17.97 6.51
C THR A 56 6.41 18.00 7.01
N PRO A 57 5.88 16.90 7.61
CA PRO A 57 4.50 16.90 8.08
C PRO A 57 4.28 17.98 9.14
N PRO A 58 3.36 18.94 8.91
CA PRO A 58 3.11 20.01 9.85
C PRO A 58 2.50 19.48 11.14
N THR A 59 2.77 20.18 12.23
CA THR A 59 2.14 19.93 13.52
C THR A 59 0.85 20.73 13.59
N LEU A 60 -0.25 20.01 13.71
CA LEU A 60 -1.58 20.57 13.98
C LEU A 60 -1.82 20.57 15.49
N ALA A 61 -2.35 21.67 16.03
CA ALA A 61 -2.66 21.74 17.46
C ALA A 61 -4.02 22.44 17.66
N ALA A 62 -4.85 21.84 18.50
CA ALA A 62 -6.11 22.40 18.98
C ALA A 62 -6.47 21.81 20.33
N GLU A 63 -7.07 22.63 21.24
CA GLU A 63 -7.57 22.20 22.54
C GLU A 63 -6.54 21.40 23.39
N GLY A 64 -5.24 21.76 23.30
CA GLY A 64 -4.18 21.07 24.03
C GLY A 64 -3.72 19.74 23.44
N LYS A 65 -4.31 19.30 22.35
CA LYS A 65 -3.90 18.10 21.60
C LYS A 65 -3.07 18.48 20.39
N THR A 66 -2.18 17.59 19.98
CA THR A 66 -1.34 17.76 18.78
C THR A 66 -1.42 16.53 17.88
N HIS A 67 -1.43 16.76 16.57
CA HIS A 67 -1.43 15.73 15.54
C HIS A 67 -0.50 16.14 14.39
N ARG A 68 0.13 15.16 13.73
CA ARG A 68 0.95 15.40 12.54
C ARG A 68 0.38 14.64 11.34
N THR A 69 0.20 15.32 10.23
CA THR A 69 -0.28 14.69 8.98
C THR A 69 0.38 15.27 7.74
N TRP A 70 0.73 14.38 6.80
CA TRP A 70 1.19 14.77 5.45
C TRP A 70 0.07 15.30 4.56
N MET A 71 -1.18 15.15 4.97
CA MET A 71 -2.36 15.50 4.17
C MET A 71 -2.76 16.97 4.33
N THR A 72 -1.83 17.82 4.75
CA THR A 72 -2.06 19.29 4.83
C THR A 72 -1.47 19.95 3.60
N ALA A 73 -2.29 20.68 2.85
CA ALA A 73 -1.87 21.34 1.62
C ALA A 73 -2.51 22.71 1.45
N GLY A 74 -1.75 23.63 0.85
CA GLY A 74 -2.24 24.89 0.30
C GLY A 74 -2.76 24.65 -1.11
N VAL A 75 -4.03 24.98 -1.36
CA VAL A 75 -4.71 24.69 -2.61
C VAL A 75 -5.63 25.83 -3.03
N TRP A 76 -6.10 25.78 -4.26
CA TRP A 76 -7.22 26.63 -4.70
C TRP A 76 -8.57 26.01 -4.30
N PRO A 77 -9.64 26.83 -4.21
CA PRO A 77 -10.97 26.34 -3.81
C PRO A 77 -11.50 25.18 -4.67
N ILE A 78 -11.12 25.18 -5.94
CA ILE A 78 -11.51 24.16 -6.93
C ILE A 78 -11.00 22.76 -6.59
N GLN A 79 -9.94 22.63 -5.76
CA GLN A 79 -9.35 21.34 -5.37
C GLN A 79 -10.35 20.41 -4.71
N ALA A 80 -11.26 20.94 -3.90
CA ALA A 80 -12.29 20.13 -3.27
C ALA A 80 -13.17 19.42 -4.32
N GLN A 81 -13.55 20.11 -5.38
CA GLN A 81 -14.31 19.51 -6.48
C GLN A 81 -13.48 18.51 -7.27
N LEU A 82 -12.20 18.82 -7.55
CA LEU A 82 -11.31 17.92 -8.27
C LEU A 82 -11.09 16.62 -7.49
N MET A 83 -10.93 16.69 -6.18
CA MET A 83 -10.71 15.52 -5.34
C MET A 83 -12.02 14.89 -4.84
N GLU A 84 -13.16 15.36 -5.35
CA GLU A 84 -14.49 14.86 -4.97
C GLU A 84 -14.70 14.91 -3.45
N HIS A 85 -14.26 16.00 -2.84
CA HIS A 85 -14.56 16.30 -1.45
C HIS A 85 -15.90 17.02 -1.34
N THR A 86 -16.77 16.49 -0.50
CA THR A 86 -18.07 17.08 -0.17
C THR A 86 -17.97 17.75 1.19
N ILE A 87 -18.47 18.97 1.31
CA ILE A 87 -18.59 19.69 2.59
C ILE A 87 -19.84 19.22 3.31
N GLU A 88 -19.68 18.78 4.54
CA GLU A 88 -20.80 18.39 5.42
C GLU A 88 -21.26 19.55 6.30
N HIS A 89 -20.30 20.29 6.86
CA HIS A 89 -20.57 21.43 7.72
C HIS A 89 -19.75 22.64 7.30
N GLY A 90 -20.35 23.83 7.34
CA GLY A 90 -19.70 25.06 6.98
C GLY A 90 -19.58 25.28 5.46
N ARG A 91 -18.45 25.79 5.00
CA ARG A 91 -18.18 26.09 3.59
C ARG A 91 -16.73 25.81 3.20
N MET A 92 -16.47 25.68 1.91
CA MET A 92 -15.11 25.79 1.37
C MET A 92 -14.66 27.26 1.44
N PHE A 93 -13.36 27.51 1.60
CA PHE A 93 -12.84 28.86 1.41
C PHE A 93 -13.01 29.30 -0.07
N THR A 94 -13.08 30.60 -0.29
CA THR A 94 -13.35 31.23 -1.60
C THR A 94 -12.05 31.69 -2.24
N ASP A 95 -12.12 32.08 -3.52
CA ASP A 95 -11.00 32.74 -4.22
C ASP A 95 -10.58 34.04 -3.49
N LEU A 96 -11.53 34.80 -2.94
CA LEU A 96 -11.23 35.98 -2.14
C LEU A 96 -10.46 35.63 -0.85
N ASP A 97 -10.79 34.51 -0.19
CA ASP A 97 -10.04 34.07 0.98
C ASP A 97 -8.59 33.69 0.60
N ASN A 98 -8.40 33.15 -0.62
CA ASN A 98 -7.07 32.84 -1.15
C ASN A 98 -6.30 34.12 -1.56
N GLU A 99 -6.92 35.03 -2.27
CA GLU A 99 -6.30 36.30 -2.70
C GLU A 99 -5.85 37.16 -1.51
N LEU A 100 -6.69 37.27 -0.50
CA LEU A 100 -6.39 37.97 0.75
C LEU A 100 -5.52 37.19 1.74
N ALA A 101 -5.07 36.01 1.37
CA ALA A 101 -4.30 35.14 2.24
C ALA A 101 -4.89 35.00 3.65
N ARG A 102 -6.20 34.72 3.76
CA ARG A 102 -6.90 34.59 5.04
C ARG A 102 -6.52 33.34 5.75
N ASN A 103 -6.41 33.41 7.08
CA ASN A 103 -6.11 32.24 7.94
C ASN A 103 -7.36 31.40 8.15
N VAL A 104 -7.81 30.72 7.11
CA VAL A 104 -8.96 29.81 7.17
C VAL A 104 -8.53 28.42 6.71
N CYS A 105 -9.19 27.39 7.24
CA CYS A 105 -8.92 26.02 6.84
C CYS A 105 -10.20 25.19 6.77
N VAL A 106 -10.15 24.11 5.97
CA VAL A 106 -11.16 23.08 5.89
C VAL A 106 -10.51 21.77 6.28
N ILE A 107 -11.17 21.00 7.15
CA ILE A 107 -10.60 19.78 7.73
C ILE A 107 -11.46 18.55 7.42
N GLY A 108 -10.79 17.39 7.38
CA GLY A 108 -11.48 16.10 7.33
C GLY A 108 -11.87 15.60 8.73
N THR A 109 -12.77 14.64 8.76
CA THR A 109 -13.31 14.05 10.01
C THR A 109 -12.25 13.37 10.86
N GLY A 110 -11.22 12.78 10.26
CA GLY A 110 -10.11 12.17 11.02
C GLY A 110 -9.33 13.20 11.83
N ILE A 111 -9.12 14.41 11.30
CA ILE A 111 -8.45 15.51 12.02
C ILE A 111 -9.35 16.02 13.15
N ARG A 112 -10.67 16.12 12.92
CA ARG A 112 -11.63 16.44 13.97
C ARG A 112 -11.53 15.45 15.13
N ASP A 113 -11.54 14.15 14.83
CA ASP A 113 -11.54 13.08 15.83
C ASP A 113 -10.26 13.08 16.68
N GLU A 114 -9.12 13.33 16.05
CA GLU A 114 -7.81 13.37 16.76
C GLU A 114 -7.66 14.61 17.66
N LEU A 115 -8.15 15.77 17.23
CA LEU A 115 -7.93 17.03 17.92
C LEU A 115 -9.08 17.45 18.85
N PHE A 116 -10.33 17.19 18.46
CA PHE A 116 -11.52 17.65 19.18
C PHE A 116 -12.28 16.52 19.89
N GLY A 117 -11.95 15.27 19.62
CA GLY A 117 -12.57 14.09 20.22
C GLY A 117 -13.44 13.30 19.25
N LYS A 118 -13.49 12.00 19.50
CA LYS A 118 -14.29 11.07 18.68
C LYS A 118 -15.76 11.11 19.12
N PRO A 119 -16.70 10.90 18.20
CA PRO A 119 -18.12 10.81 18.53
C PRO A 119 -18.43 9.71 19.57
N GLU A 120 -17.60 8.65 19.59
CA GLU A 120 -17.72 7.54 20.55
C GLU A 120 -17.44 7.97 22.00
N ASP A 121 -16.56 8.96 22.18
CA ASP A 121 -16.16 9.47 23.51
C ASP A 121 -17.06 10.60 23.99
N THR A 122 -17.57 11.42 23.07
CA THR A 122 -18.35 12.63 23.37
C THR A 122 -19.85 12.42 23.32
N GLY A 123 -20.30 11.28 22.77
CA GLY A 123 -21.73 10.96 22.58
C GLY A 123 -22.34 11.58 21.32
N GLU A 124 -21.82 12.72 20.86
CA GLU A 124 -22.24 13.40 19.63
C GLU A 124 -21.02 13.85 18.83
N PRO A 125 -21.11 13.93 17.48
CA PRO A 125 -20.00 14.41 16.65
C PRO A 125 -19.74 15.91 16.91
N VAL A 126 -18.52 16.23 17.31
CA VAL A 126 -18.12 17.63 17.51
C VAL A 126 -18.01 18.32 16.16
N ILE A 127 -18.69 19.47 16.01
CA ILE A 127 -18.63 20.33 14.81
C ILE A 127 -17.72 21.53 15.14
N PRO A 128 -16.42 21.49 14.74
CA PRO A 128 -15.45 22.50 15.17
C PRO A 128 -15.46 23.77 14.30
N ILE A 129 -16.56 24.08 13.61
CA ILE A 129 -16.66 25.29 12.79
C ILE A 129 -16.53 26.55 13.64
N GLY A 130 -15.68 27.48 13.19
CA GLY A 130 -15.35 28.71 13.91
C GLY A 130 -14.28 28.55 15.00
N ARG A 131 -13.89 27.33 15.35
CA ARG A 131 -12.78 27.09 16.31
C ARG A 131 -11.42 27.33 15.66
N SER A 132 -10.41 27.56 16.49
CA SER A 132 -9.05 27.78 16.04
C SER A 132 -8.27 26.46 15.93
N LEU A 133 -7.60 26.26 14.80
CA LEU A 133 -6.61 25.21 14.56
C LEU A 133 -5.25 25.84 14.34
N THR A 134 -4.25 25.48 15.09
CA THR A 134 -2.89 25.98 14.90
C THR A 134 -2.11 25.01 13.99
N ILE A 135 -1.52 25.52 12.91
CA ILE A 135 -0.69 24.76 11.97
C ILE A 135 0.74 25.32 12.06
N ASN A 136 1.70 24.54 12.51
CA ASN A 136 3.09 24.98 12.75
C ASN A 136 3.20 26.32 13.50
N GLY A 137 2.34 26.56 14.51
CA GLY A 137 2.34 27.77 15.29
C GLY A 137 1.46 28.92 14.74
N TYR A 138 0.96 28.82 13.52
CA TYR A 138 0.05 29.83 12.92
C TYR A 138 -1.41 29.46 13.18
N PRO A 139 -2.22 30.38 13.72
CA PRO A 139 -3.64 30.12 13.97
C PRO A 139 -4.46 30.23 12.70
N PHE A 140 -5.35 29.26 12.48
CA PHE A 140 -6.33 29.20 11.40
C PHE A 140 -7.72 29.02 11.98
N THR A 141 -8.73 29.63 11.36
CA THR A 141 -10.14 29.40 11.71
C THR A 141 -10.70 28.29 10.83
N ILE A 142 -11.32 27.29 11.44
CA ILE A 142 -11.99 26.21 10.72
C ILE A 142 -13.30 26.76 10.13
N VAL A 143 -13.41 26.85 8.80
CA VAL A 143 -14.59 27.37 8.09
C VAL A 143 -15.43 26.26 7.46
N GLY A 144 -14.88 25.05 7.33
CA GLY A 144 -15.59 23.91 6.78
C GLY A 144 -15.03 22.58 7.25
N MET A 145 -15.87 21.57 7.16
CA MET A 145 -15.52 20.18 7.44
C MET A 145 -16.05 19.28 6.34
N PHE A 146 -15.20 18.36 5.87
CA PHE A 146 -15.58 17.38 4.85
C PHE A 146 -16.46 16.27 5.45
N THR A 147 -17.29 15.68 4.58
CA THR A 147 -18.07 14.47 4.89
C THR A 147 -17.14 13.31 5.29
N HIS A 148 -17.60 12.45 6.17
CA HIS A 148 -16.86 11.23 6.51
C HIS A 148 -16.89 10.24 5.35
N TYR A 149 -15.70 9.81 4.92
CA TYR A 149 -15.53 8.83 3.85
C TYR A 149 -15.26 7.46 4.43
N GLU A 150 -16.09 6.50 4.09
CA GLU A 150 -15.96 5.12 4.52
C GLU A 150 -16.35 4.16 3.39
N SER A 151 -15.84 2.91 3.43
CA SER A 151 -16.28 1.89 2.51
C SER A 151 -17.68 1.39 2.90
N GLU A 152 -18.37 0.76 1.94
CA GLU A 152 -19.69 0.15 2.22
C GLU A 152 -19.59 -0.93 3.31
N GLN A 153 -18.48 -1.66 3.36
CA GLN A 153 -18.20 -2.66 4.37
C GLN A 153 -17.96 -2.04 5.75
N ASP A 154 -17.18 -0.96 5.81
CA ASP A 154 -16.93 -0.22 7.05
C ASP A 154 -18.22 0.38 7.58
N ARG A 155 -19.06 0.93 6.70
CA ARG A 155 -20.38 1.46 7.05
C ARG A 155 -21.27 0.38 7.67
N LYS A 156 -21.39 -0.79 7.01
CA LYS A 156 -22.17 -1.90 7.55
C LYS A 156 -21.66 -2.38 8.90
N THR A 157 -20.33 -2.46 9.05
CA THR A 157 -19.71 -2.86 10.31
C THR A 157 -19.97 -1.85 11.42
N ARG A 158 -19.93 -0.56 11.12
CA ARG A 158 -20.27 0.51 12.06
C ARG A 158 -21.74 0.43 12.48
N GLU A 159 -22.66 0.32 11.53
CA GLU A 159 -24.09 0.20 11.79
C GLU A 159 -24.42 -1.02 12.68
N LEU A 160 -23.75 -2.17 12.44
CA LEU A 160 -23.90 -3.36 13.28
C LEU A 160 -23.43 -3.09 14.72
N ARG A 161 -22.25 -2.46 14.89
CA ARG A 161 -21.73 -2.10 16.22
C ARG A 161 -22.64 -1.10 16.95
N GLU A 162 -23.17 -0.13 16.24
CA GLU A 162 -24.11 0.83 16.81
C GLU A 162 -25.39 0.14 17.28
N ARG A 163 -25.94 -0.79 16.49
CA ARG A 163 -27.09 -1.61 16.90
C ARG A 163 -26.80 -2.45 18.13
N GLU A 164 -25.66 -3.17 18.15
CA GLU A 164 -25.23 -3.95 19.31
C GLU A 164 -25.01 -3.06 20.55
N ARG A 165 -24.50 -1.85 20.38
CA ARG A 165 -24.35 -0.88 21.48
C ARG A 165 -25.71 -0.43 22.01
N MET A 166 -26.66 -0.10 21.12
CA MET A 166 -28.00 0.29 21.50
C MET A 166 -28.76 -0.86 22.22
N GLU A 167 -28.62 -2.10 21.73
CA GLU A 167 -29.19 -3.29 22.39
C GLU A 167 -28.60 -3.52 23.78
N ARG A 168 -27.29 -3.31 23.96
CA ARG A 168 -26.63 -3.40 25.28
C ARG A 168 -27.11 -2.32 26.24
N ILE A 169 -27.24 -1.09 25.77
CA ILE A 169 -27.81 0.02 26.57
C ILE A 169 -29.25 -0.29 26.97
N ALA A 170 -30.07 -0.76 26.02
CA ALA A 170 -31.47 -1.13 26.28
C ALA A 170 -31.61 -2.34 27.23
N SER A 171 -30.64 -3.26 27.24
CA SER A 171 -30.60 -4.44 28.14
C SER A 171 -29.99 -4.15 29.52
N GLY A 172 -29.63 -2.89 29.84
CA GLY A 172 -29.10 -2.50 31.15
C GLY A 172 -27.68 -3.00 31.48
N LYS A 173 -26.95 -3.56 30.50
CA LYS A 173 -25.57 -4.06 30.67
C LYS A 173 -24.55 -2.98 30.39
N THR A 174 -24.60 -1.86 31.08
CA THR A 174 -23.76 -0.68 30.84
C THR A 174 -22.33 -0.76 31.41
N ASN A 175 -21.99 -1.74 32.22
CA ASN A 175 -20.75 -1.74 33.03
C ASN A 175 -19.74 -2.85 32.71
N GLU A 176 -19.93 -3.65 31.68
CA GLU A 176 -18.84 -4.52 31.24
C GLU A 176 -18.08 -3.84 30.09
N PRO A 177 -16.74 -3.61 30.25
CA PRO A 177 -15.93 -3.21 29.12
C PRO A 177 -16.08 -4.28 28.05
N ALA A 178 -16.41 -3.87 26.82
CA ALA A 178 -16.55 -4.79 25.70
C ALA A 178 -15.32 -5.72 25.70
N SER A 179 -15.53 -7.00 26.01
CA SER A 179 -14.52 -8.04 25.97
C SER A 179 -14.01 -8.09 24.53
N GLY A 180 -12.90 -7.42 24.29
CA GLY A 180 -12.34 -7.29 22.95
C GLY A 180 -11.87 -5.91 22.54
N THR A 181 -11.96 -4.89 23.42
CA THR A 181 -11.28 -3.61 23.15
C THR A 181 -9.76 -3.82 23.22
N LYS A 182 -9.23 -4.47 22.19
CA LYS A 182 -7.79 -4.39 21.90
C LYS A 182 -7.49 -2.90 21.70
N ARG A 183 -6.78 -2.32 22.66
CA ARG A 183 -6.14 -1.03 22.48
C ARG A 183 -5.47 -1.05 21.11
N ASP A 184 -5.94 -0.21 20.20
CA ASP A 184 -5.27 0.04 18.92
C ASP A 184 -3.89 0.66 19.21
N ARG A 185 -2.94 -0.21 19.60
CA ARG A 185 -1.53 0.12 19.64
C ARG A 185 -0.91 -0.32 18.33
N GLY A 186 -0.54 0.64 17.54
CA GLY A 186 0.26 0.41 16.36
C GLY A 186 -0.52 0.42 15.04
N TRP A 187 0.15 0.10 14.01
CA TRP A 187 -0.22 0.14 12.60
C TRP A 187 -1.56 -0.50 12.21
N SER A 188 -2.22 -1.20 13.12
CA SER A 188 -3.53 -1.82 12.93
C SER A 188 -4.73 -0.85 13.04
N GLY A 189 -4.53 0.39 13.44
CA GLY A 189 -5.58 1.44 13.47
C GLY A 189 -6.03 1.95 12.10
N ARG A 190 -5.39 1.49 11.01
CA ARG A 190 -5.78 1.79 9.62
C ARG A 190 -6.76 0.75 9.08
N ARG A 191 -7.84 0.49 9.80
CA ARG A 191 -8.95 -0.34 9.36
C ARG A 191 -9.85 0.42 8.38
N GLY A 192 -9.42 0.65 7.19
CA GLY A 192 -10.20 1.29 6.15
C GLY A 192 -9.42 1.34 4.85
N ASN A 193 -10.10 1.53 3.74
CA ASN A 193 -9.45 1.80 2.47
C ASN A 193 -8.53 3.02 2.66
N PHE A 194 -7.24 2.86 2.37
CA PHE A 194 -6.21 3.89 2.53
C PHE A 194 -6.61 5.23 1.86
N ALA A 195 -7.35 5.15 0.77
CA ALA A 195 -7.86 6.30 0.07
C ALA A 195 -8.89 7.11 0.88
N PHE A 196 -9.79 6.44 1.59
CA PHE A 196 -10.74 7.11 2.49
C PHE A 196 -10.03 7.67 3.72
N TRP A 197 -9.02 6.95 4.23
CA TRP A 197 -8.19 7.48 5.30
C TRP A 197 -7.50 8.79 4.90
N ILE A 198 -6.93 8.87 3.69
CA ILE A 198 -6.36 10.12 3.16
C ILE A 198 -7.41 11.22 3.15
N LYS A 199 -8.60 10.98 2.57
CA LYS A 199 -9.67 11.97 2.50
C LYS A 199 -10.10 12.48 3.88
N ASN A 200 -10.22 11.58 4.86
CA ASN A 200 -10.62 11.94 6.22
C ASN A 200 -9.53 12.69 6.99
N ASN A 201 -8.25 12.51 6.65
CA ASN A 201 -7.12 13.18 7.30
C ASN A 201 -6.58 14.39 6.52
N THR A 202 -7.32 14.87 5.52
CA THR A 202 -6.94 16.02 4.70
C THR A 202 -7.25 17.35 5.42
N VAL A 203 -6.32 18.30 5.31
CA VAL A 203 -6.50 19.70 5.72
C VAL A 203 -6.17 20.58 4.54
N TYR A 204 -7.12 21.38 4.10
CA TYR A 204 -6.90 22.37 3.05
C TYR A 204 -6.87 23.78 3.62
N VAL A 205 -5.86 24.53 3.21
CA VAL A 205 -5.71 25.97 3.47
C VAL A 205 -5.58 26.71 2.14
N PRO A 206 -5.88 28.02 2.07
CA PRO A 206 -5.64 28.77 0.86
C PRO A 206 -4.15 28.76 0.49
N LEU A 207 -3.85 28.55 -0.79
CA LEU A 207 -2.47 28.41 -1.28
C LEU A 207 -1.62 29.63 -0.95
N ASN A 208 -2.17 30.84 -1.16
CA ASN A 208 -1.46 32.11 -0.88
C ASN A 208 -1.16 32.27 0.61
N THR A 209 -2.05 31.78 1.50
CA THR A 209 -1.81 31.82 2.95
C THR A 209 -0.62 30.95 3.32
N LEU A 210 -0.57 29.72 2.80
CA LEU A 210 0.55 28.82 3.04
C LEU A 210 1.85 29.39 2.49
N TRP A 211 1.82 29.90 1.27
CA TRP A 211 3.00 30.49 0.65
C TRP A 211 3.50 31.71 1.40
N MET A 212 2.67 32.76 1.55
CA MET A 212 3.08 34.04 2.08
C MET A 212 3.47 33.99 3.57
N LYS A 213 2.78 33.18 4.37
CA LYS A 213 2.96 33.18 5.82
C LYS A 213 3.90 32.10 6.33
N MET A 214 4.05 31.02 5.58
CA MET A 214 4.75 29.84 6.09
C MET A 214 5.98 29.43 5.27
N LYS A 215 6.02 29.73 3.96
CA LYS A 215 7.16 29.37 3.10
C LYS A 215 8.00 30.57 2.63
N SER A 216 7.42 31.71 2.34
CA SER A 216 8.16 32.88 1.84
C SER A 216 9.16 33.49 2.83
N GLY A 217 9.00 33.22 4.11
CA GLY A 217 9.91 33.69 5.18
C GLY A 217 11.19 32.87 5.33
N GLN A 218 11.38 31.81 4.59
CA GLN A 218 12.61 31.02 4.60
C GLN A 218 13.70 31.72 3.77
N SER A 219 14.95 31.74 4.25
CA SER A 219 16.08 32.48 3.65
C SER A 219 16.36 32.18 2.17
N ASN A 220 15.85 31.09 1.62
CA ASN A 220 16.05 30.63 0.24
C ASN A 220 14.72 30.46 -0.51
N ALA A 221 13.62 31.09 -0.06
CA ALA A 221 12.35 30.98 -0.75
C ALA A 221 12.45 31.67 -2.15
N PRO A 222 12.08 30.99 -3.24
CA PRO A 222 12.03 31.60 -4.56
C PRO A 222 10.96 32.70 -4.59
N PRO A 223 11.09 33.70 -5.48
CA PRO A 223 10.12 34.80 -5.58
C PRO A 223 8.73 34.33 -6.02
N ILE A 224 8.65 33.20 -6.73
CA ILE A 224 7.40 32.56 -7.18
C ILE A 224 7.27 31.22 -6.47
N PRO A 225 6.05 30.85 -5.97
CA PRO A 225 5.86 29.56 -5.31
C PRO A 225 6.17 28.40 -6.27
N LYS A 226 7.13 27.57 -5.88
CA LYS A 226 7.29 26.24 -6.49
C LYS A 226 6.19 25.36 -5.95
N LEU A 227 5.36 24.86 -6.84
CA LEU A 227 4.28 23.96 -6.50
C LEU A 227 4.85 22.55 -6.24
N SER A 228 4.23 21.83 -5.33
CA SER A 228 4.54 20.42 -5.12
C SER A 228 3.95 19.57 -6.24
N SER A 229 2.76 19.94 -6.69
CA SER A 229 2.06 19.31 -7.82
C SER A 229 0.94 20.20 -8.31
N MET A 230 0.36 19.86 -9.44
CA MET A 230 -0.93 20.38 -9.88
C MET A 230 -1.82 19.22 -10.36
N GLU A 231 -3.11 19.33 -10.05
CA GLU A 231 -4.13 18.39 -10.51
C GLU A 231 -4.86 19.00 -11.71
N ILE A 232 -4.98 18.24 -12.77
CA ILE A 232 -5.60 18.66 -14.02
C ILE A 232 -6.81 17.77 -14.26
N LYS A 233 -7.97 18.37 -14.49
CA LYS A 233 -9.17 17.65 -14.91
C LYS A 233 -9.33 17.76 -16.42
N LEU A 234 -9.47 16.61 -17.06
CA LEU A 234 -9.73 16.49 -18.48
C LEU A 234 -11.21 16.71 -18.78
N ARG A 235 -11.50 17.09 -20.00
CA ARG A 235 -12.86 17.17 -20.55
C ARG A 235 -13.40 15.77 -20.87
N ASP A 236 -12.54 14.88 -21.40
CA ASP A 236 -12.88 13.55 -21.81
C ASP A 236 -11.70 12.60 -21.52
N SER A 237 -11.97 11.54 -20.78
CA SER A 237 -10.97 10.51 -20.44
C SER A 237 -10.48 9.71 -21.66
N SER A 238 -11.30 9.60 -22.73
CA SER A 238 -10.90 8.90 -23.95
C SER A 238 -9.75 9.59 -24.70
N ARG A 239 -9.53 10.88 -24.43
CA ARG A 239 -8.50 11.71 -25.06
C ARG A 239 -7.28 11.99 -24.17
N ILE A 240 -7.04 11.13 -23.19
CA ILE A 240 -5.96 11.31 -22.21
C ILE A 240 -4.59 11.48 -22.88
N ASN A 241 -4.27 10.71 -23.91
CA ASN A 241 -2.99 10.79 -24.60
C ASN A 241 -2.80 12.12 -25.38
N GLU A 242 -3.87 12.63 -25.97
CA GLU A 242 -3.87 13.94 -26.64
C GLU A 242 -3.70 15.06 -25.61
N ALA A 243 -4.44 14.97 -24.51
CA ALA A 243 -4.33 15.92 -23.41
C ALA A 243 -2.92 15.90 -22.77
N LEU A 244 -2.32 14.71 -22.53
CA LEU A 244 -0.94 14.59 -22.05
C LEU A 244 0.05 15.27 -23.00
N THR A 245 -0.13 15.11 -24.31
CA THR A 245 0.70 15.77 -25.32
C THR A 245 0.54 17.28 -25.27
N GLN A 246 -0.69 17.79 -25.12
CA GLN A 246 -0.95 19.23 -24.98
C GLN A 246 -0.30 19.79 -23.71
N VAL A 247 -0.50 19.13 -22.56
CA VAL A 247 0.12 19.54 -21.29
C VAL A 247 1.65 19.52 -21.39
N ARG A 248 2.25 18.47 -21.98
CA ARG A 248 3.70 18.40 -22.20
C ARG A 248 4.19 19.57 -23.04
N ASN A 249 3.54 19.86 -24.16
CA ASN A 249 3.94 20.94 -25.06
C ASN A 249 3.88 22.30 -24.37
N VAL A 250 2.83 22.59 -23.61
CA VAL A 250 2.72 23.83 -22.83
C VAL A 250 3.85 23.93 -21.80
N LEU A 251 4.07 22.87 -21.01
CA LEU A 251 5.11 22.86 -19.99
C LEU A 251 6.52 22.94 -20.59
N MET A 252 6.78 22.30 -21.73
CA MET A 252 8.06 22.44 -22.42
C MET A 252 8.34 23.88 -22.85
N VAL A 253 7.30 24.63 -23.21
CA VAL A 253 7.46 26.06 -23.53
C VAL A 253 7.73 26.90 -22.28
N THR A 254 6.94 26.73 -21.21
CA THR A 254 7.12 27.49 -19.95
C THR A 254 8.43 27.16 -19.26
N HIS A 255 8.88 25.92 -19.32
CA HIS A 255 10.16 25.44 -18.75
C HIS A 255 11.36 25.58 -19.72
N ARG A 256 11.19 26.26 -20.85
CA ARG A 256 12.26 26.50 -21.84
C ARG A 256 12.96 25.24 -22.33
N GLY A 257 12.20 24.15 -22.51
CA GLY A 257 12.71 22.88 -22.98
C GLY A 257 13.34 21.99 -21.89
N ILE A 258 13.26 22.34 -20.61
CA ILE A 258 13.77 21.53 -19.50
C ILE A 258 12.68 20.58 -19.04
N GLU A 259 12.96 19.29 -18.99
CA GLU A 259 12.03 18.27 -18.48
C GLU A 259 12.21 18.07 -16.97
N ASP A 260 11.80 19.05 -16.17
CA ASP A 260 11.82 19.02 -14.70
C ASP A 260 10.43 18.73 -14.09
N PHE A 261 9.54 18.13 -14.88
CA PHE A 261 8.19 17.71 -14.49
C PHE A 261 7.89 16.28 -14.95
N SER A 262 6.98 15.62 -14.26
CA SER A 262 6.47 14.29 -14.60
C SER A 262 4.95 14.24 -14.52
N PHE A 263 4.37 13.34 -15.28
CA PHE A 263 2.95 13.04 -15.26
C PHE A 263 2.68 11.80 -14.45
N ARG A 264 1.61 11.81 -13.68
CA ARG A 264 1.05 10.62 -13.04
C ARG A 264 -0.42 10.49 -13.39
N THR A 265 -0.74 9.42 -14.05
CA THR A 265 -2.11 9.04 -14.38
C THR A 265 -2.61 7.96 -13.43
N GLN A 266 -3.89 7.61 -13.49
CA GLN A 266 -4.42 6.45 -12.76
C GLN A 266 -3.90 5.13 -13.35
N GLU A 267 -3.60 5.11 -14.65
CA GLU A 267 -3.00 3.97 -15.33
C GLU A 267 -1.59 3.69 -14.81
N ASP A 268 -0.75 4.73 -14.66
CA ASP A 268 0.58 4.62 -14.08
C ASP A 268 0.54 4.01 -12.67
N ARG A 269 -0.45 4.42 -11.86
CA ARG A 269 -0.63 3.87 -10.51
C ARG A 269 -1.03 2.39 -10.54
N ALA A 270 -1.89 1.99 -11.48
CA ALA A 270 -2.27 0.60 -11.64
C ALA A 270 -1.06 -0.24 -12.05
N GLU A 271 -0.23 0.25 -12.98
CA GLU A 271 1.00 -0.40 -13.42
C GLU A 271 2.05 -0.50 -12.30
N GLU A 272 2.20 0.55 -11.48
CA GLU A 272 3.06 0.52 -10.29
C GLU A 272 2.63 -0.59 -9.31
N ILE A 273 1.32 -0.72 -9.07
CA ILE A 273 0.75 -1.76 -8.20
C ILE A 273 0.99 -3.15 -8.79
N ASP A 274 0.73 -3.34 -10.08
CA ASP A 274 0.96 -4.62 -10.75
C ASP A 274 2.44 -5.01 -10.73
N THR A 275 3.32 -4.04 -10.94
CA THR A 275 4.77 -4.25 -10.86
C THR A 275 5.20 -4.62 -9.44
N PHE A 276 4.66 -3.93 -8.41
CA PHE A 276 4.90 -4.27 -7.01
C PHE A 276 4.44 -5.70 -6.69
N ILE A 277 3.23 -6.07 -7.10
CA ILE A 277 2.68 -7.43 -6.91
C ILE A 277 3.56 -8.47 -7.61
N ARG A 278 3.98 -8.21 -8.84
CA ARG A 278 4.87 -9.09 -9.60
C ARG A 278 6.21 -9.27 -8.90
N ASN A 279 6.83 -8.17 -8.45
CA ASN A 279 8.12 -8.22 -7.73
C ASN A 279 7.97 -8.96 -6.39
N ALA A 280 6.89 -8.75 -5.66
CA ALA A 280 6.60 -9.47 -4.42
C ALA A 280 6.42 -10.99 -4.67
N ARG A 281 5.74 -11.37 -5.75
CA ARG A 281 5.60 -12.80 -6.15
C ARG A 281 6.95 -13.42 -6.51
N VAL A 282 7.78 -12.73 -7.29
CA VAL A 282 9.11 -13.21 -7.67
C VAL A 282 10.00 -13.36 -6.44
N SER A 283 10.06 -12.35 -5.58
CA SER A 283 10.86 -12.40 -4.35
C SER A 283 10.40 -13.50 -3.40
N GLY A 284 9.09 -13.63 -3.18
CA GLY A 284 8.51 -14.70 -2.38
C GLY A 284 8.77 -16.08 -2.98
N GLY A 285 8.67 -16.21 -4.31
CA GLY A 285 8.98 -17.43 -5.05
C GLY A 285 10.43 -17.84 -4.92
N LEU A 286 11.38 -16.89 -4.98
CA LEU A 286 12.81 -17.17 -4.78
C LEU A 286 13.09 -17.66 -3.36
N VAL A 287 12.53 -17.02 -2.33
CA VAL A 287 12.69 -17.46 -0.93
C VAL A 287 12.12 -18.86 -0.75
N ALA A 288 10.91 -19.12 -1.28
CA ALA A 288 10.30 -20.45 -1.23
C ALA A 288 11.14 -21.49 -1.98
N GLY A 289 11.68 -21.15 -3.15
CA GLY A 289 12.55 -22.03 -3.95
C GLY A 289 13.83 -22.41 -3.20
N ILE A 290 14.50 -21.45 -2.59
CA ILE A 290 15.71 -21.70 -1.77
C ILE A 290 15.35 -22.59 -0.57
N SER A 291 14.25 -22.30 0.13
CA SER A 291 13.80 -23.11 1.26
C SER A 291 13.51 -24.56 0.86
N LEU A 292 12.91 -24.74 -0.32
CA LEU A 292 12.59 -26.03 -0.87
C LEU A 292 13.84 -26.83 -1.29
N LEU A 293 14.85 -26.15 -1.86
CA LEU A 293 16.16 -26.76 -2.15
C LEU A 293 16.87 -27.23 -0.87
N VAL A 294 16.87 -26.39 0.17
CA VAL A 294 17.45 -26.75 1.47
C VAL A 294 16.72 -27.97 2.08
N GLY A 295 15.38 -28.00 2.00
CA GLY A 295 14.57 -29.12 2.39
C GLY A 295 14.90 -30.41 1.59
N GLY A 296 15.10 -30.27 0.27
CA GLY A 296 15.54 -31.40 -0.60
C GLY A 296 16.91 -31.96 -0.22
N ILE A 297 17.88 -31.06 0.10
CA ILE A 297 19.19 -31.51 0.62
C ILE A 297 19.02 -32.24 1.96
N GLY A 298 18.11 -31.79 2.82
CA GLY A 298 17.75 -32.49 4.07
C GLY A 298 17.23 -33.90 3.81
N ILE A 299 16.29 -34.07 2.89
CA ILE A 299 15.76 -35.39 2.49
C ILE A 299 16.89 -36.26 1.96
N MET A 300 17.72 -35.74 1.08
CA MET A 300 18.87 -36.48 0.52
C MET A 300 19.82 -36.98 1.61
N ASN A 301 20.15 -36.16 2.59
CA ASN A 301 21.05 -36.50 3.68
C ASN A 301 20.45 -37.59 4.59
N ILE A 302 19.15 -37.48 4.92
CA ILE A 302 18.44 -38.49 5.71
C ILE A 302 18.38 -39.82 4.97
N MET A 303 18.10 -39.79 3.65
CA MET A 303 18.06 -40.99 2.84
C MET A 303 19.43 -41.66 2.73
N LEU A 304 20.53 -40.89 2.58
CA LEU A 304 21.89 -41.41 2.58
C LEU A 304 22.26 -42.10 3.92
N ALA A 305 21.88 -41.50 5.03
CA ALA A 305 22.05 -42.05 6.35
C ALA A 305 21.25 -43.37 6.52
N SER A 306 19.96 -43.35 6.14
CA SER A 306 19.09 -44.54 6.18
C SER A 306 19.61 -45.67 5.31
N ILE A 307 20.15 -45.41 4.12
CA ILE A 307 20.76 -46.39 3.27
C ILE A 307 22.01 -46.99 3.95
N SER A 308 22.82 -46.15 4.61
CA SER A 308 24.03 -46.62 5.33
C SER A 308 23.69 -47.58 6.45
N GLU A 309 22.60 -47.36 7.18
CA GLU A 309 22.11 -48.23 8.24
C GLU A 309 21.54 -49.57 7.69
N ARG A 310 21.04 -49.57 6.44
CA ARG A 310 20.40 -50.71 5.79
C ARG A 310 21.27 -51.35 4.71
N ILE A 311 22.60 -51.09 4.66
CA ILE A 311 23.51 -51.61 3.63
C ILE A 311 23.42 -53.12 3.54
N ARG A 312 23.44 -53.84 4.68
CA ARG A 312 23.37 -55.31 4.74
C ARG A 312 22.05 -55.84 4.21
N GLU A 313 20.93 -55.21 4.53
CA GLU A 313 19.60 -55.56 4.03
C GLU A 313 19.51 -55.46 2.51
N ILE A 314 20.00 -54.33 1.95
CA ILE A 314 20.07 -54.12 0.51
C ILE A 314 20.99 -55.17 -0.15
N GLY A 315 22.12 -55.48 0.47
CA GLY A 315 23.04 -56.50 0.01
C GLY A 315 22.40 -57.91 -0.02
N ILE A 316 21.64 -58.32 0.99
CA ILE A 316 20.90 -59.57 1.03
C ILE A 316 19.85 -59.61 -0.09
N ARG A 317 19.06 -58.56 -0.29
CA ARG A 317 18.06 -58.51 -1.38
C ARG A 317 18.71 -58.71 -2.75
N LYS A 318 19.85 -58.05 -2.99
CA LYS A 318 20.61 -58.20 -4.25
C LYS A 318 21.22 -59.62 -4.40
N ALA A 319 21.69 -60.23 -3.30
CA ALA A 319 22.21 -61.55 -3.31
C ALA A 319 21.15 -62.62 -3.67
N VAL A 320 19.90 -62.44 -3.26
CA VAL A 320 18.75 -63.27 -3.59
C VAL A 320 18.15 -62.97 -4.99
N GLY A 321 18.72 -62.02 -5.73
CA GLY A 321 18.37 -61.77 -7.13
C GLY A 321 17.63 -60.47 -7.43
N ALA A 322 17.54 -59.54 -6.48
CA ALA A 322 16.98 -58.21 -6.78
C ALA A 322 17.92 -57.43 -7.71
N GLY A 323 17.42 -57.03 -8.85
CA GLY A 323 18.18 -56.22 -9.81
C GLY A 323 18.35 -54.78 -9.32
N ASP A 324 19.37 -54.08 -9.84
CA ASP A 324 19.68 -52.67 -9.52
C ASP A 324 18.49 -51.74 -9.68
N GLY A 325 17.65 -51.96 -10.73
CA GLY A 325 16.45 -51.19 -10.97
C GLY A 325 15.38 -51.34 -9.90
N ALA A 326 15.24 -52.56 -9.31
CA ALA A 326 14.28 -52.78 -8.23
C ALA A 326 14.65 -52.01 -6.97
N VAL A 327 15.94 -52.00 -6.59
CA VAL A 327 16.45 -51.22 -5.45
C VAL A 327 16.31 -49.72 -5.72
N PHE A 328 16.65 -49.29 -6.94
CA PHE A 328 16.51 -47.88 -7.35
C PHE A 328 15.07 -47.39 -7.19
N ILE A 329 14.10 -48.09 -7.81
CA ILE A 329 12.68 -47.72 -7.77
C ILE A 329 12.17 -47.75 -6.32
N GLN A 330 12.54 -48.69 -5.51
CA GLN A 330 12.15 -48.77 -4.09
C GLN A 330 12.53 -47.48 -3.34
N ILE A 331 13.77 -46.99 -3.48
CA ILE A 331 14.27 -45.81 -2.76
C ILE A 331 13.63 -44.53 -3.32
N VAL A 332 13.42 -44.45 -4.64
CA VAL A 332 12.70 -43.31 -5.24
C VAL A 332 11.25 -43.27 -4.74
N ILE A 333 10.56 -44.39 -4.61
CA ILE A 333 9.21 -44.44 -4.05
C ILE A 333 9.23 -43.98 -2.58
N GLU A 334 10.20 -44.44 -1.78
CA GLU A 334 10.32 -44.05 -0.37
C GLU A 334 10.50 -42.49 -0.23
N SER A 335 11.39 -41.90 -1.02
CA SER A 335 11.57 -40.44 -1.04
C SER A 335 10.35 -39.69 -1.54
N THR A 336 9.64 -40.23 -2.54
CA THR A 336 8.42 -39.66 -3.07
C THR A 336 7.29 -39.64 -2.04
N VAL A 337 7.14 -40.76 -1.30
CA VAL A 337 6.12 -40.83 -0.23
C VAL A 337 6.41 -39.80 0.87
N ILE A 338 7.68 -39.65 1.29
CA ILE A 338 8.07 -38.61 2.26
C ILE A 338 7.71 -37.23 1.74
N ALA A 339 8.02 -36.91 0.48
CA ALA A 339 7.73 -35.64 -0.12
C ALA A 339 6.21 -35.36 -0.25
N VAL A 340 5.43 -36.35 -0.62
CA VAL A 340 3.95 -36.23 -0.72
C VAL A 340 3.34 -36.01 0.66
N VAL A 341 3.71 -36.78 1.66
CA VAL A 341 3.23 -36.62 3.03
C VAL A 341 3.63 -35.27 3.59
N GLY A 342 4.90 -34.84 3.41
CA GLY A 342 5.39 -33.53 3.80
C GLY A 342 4.66 -32.39 3.09
N GLY A 343 4.41 -32.55 1.79
CA GLY A 343 3.65 -31.56 1.00
C GLY A 343 2.20 -31.41 1.48
N LEU A 344 1.52 -32.50 1.79
CA LEU A 344 0.15 -32.46 2.34
C LEU A 344 0.11 -31.81 3.73
N LEU A 345 1.07 -32.15 4.60
CA LEU A 345 1.21 -31.52 5.91
C LEU A 345 1.53 -30.02 5.78
N GLY A 346 2.40 -29.65 4.83
CA GLY A 346 2.70 -28.25 4.52
C GLY A 346 1.47 -27.46 4.06
N LEU A 347 0.63 -28.03 3.21
CA LEU A 347 -0.64 -27.43 2.81
C LEU A 347 -1.58 -27.28 4.00
N ALA A 348 -1.73 -28.29 4.83
CA ALA A 348 -2.60 -28.24 6.01
C ALA A 348 -2.14 -27.16 7.01
N THR A 349 -0.83 -27.09 7.29
CA THR A 349 -0.27 -26.04 8.16
C THR A 349 -0.41 -24.66 7.57
N SER A 350 -0.31 -24.48 6.25
CA SER A 350 -0.55 -23.21 5.55
C SER A 350 -1.96 -22.68 5.82
N PHE A 351 -3.00 -23.52 5.78
CA PHE A 351 -4.36 -23.13 6.15
C PHE A 351 -4.47 -22.68 7.61
N GLY A 352 -3.77 -23.38 8.52
CA GLY A 352 -3.70 -23.01 9.93
C GLY A 352 -3.08 -21.62 10.13
N PHE A 353 -1.96 -21.35 9.46
CA PHE A 353 -1.30 -20.05 9.50
C PHE A 353 -2.17 -18.92 8.95
N ILE A 354 -2.87 -19.15 7.84
CA ILE A 354 -3.77 -18.15 7.27
C ILE A 354 -4.90 -17.82 8.25
N ARG A 355 -5.52 -18.84 8.85
CA ARG A 355 -6.54 -18.61 9.89
C ARG A 355 -5.99 -17.87 11.10
N LEU A 356 -4.77 -18.20 11.53
CA LEU A 356 -4.10 -17.52 12.63
C LEU A 356 -3.82 -16.05 12.29
N ILE A 357 -3.31 -15.76 11.10
CA ILE A 357 -3.07 -14.40 10.62
C ILE A 357 -4.40 -13.62 10.57
N THR A 358 -5.45 -14.21 10.00
CA THR A 358 -6.77 -13.57 9.92
C THR A 358 -7.36 -13.30 11.31
N PHE A 359 -7.11 -14.19 12.27
CA PHE A 359 -7.55 -13.99 13.66
C PHE A 359 -6.75 -12.90 14.39
N LEU A 360 -5.42 -12.86 14.19
CA LEU A 360 -4.55 -11.86 14.81
C LEU A 360 -4.65 -10.48 14.16
N THR A 361 -4.88 -10.44 12.85
CA THR A 361 -5.02 -9.24 12.04
C THR A 361 -6.32 -9.31 11.25
N PRO A 362 -7.47 -9.04 11.87
CA PRO A 362 -8.73 -9.01 11.16
C PRO A 362 -8.75 -7.80 10.21
N THR A 363 -8.23 -8.01 9.02
CA THR A 363 -8.25 -7.06 7.88
C THR A 363 -9.07 -7.68 6.77
N ASP A 364 -9.77 -6.83 6.01
CA ASP A 364 -10.54 -7.28 4.84
C ASP A 364 -9.64 -7.86 3.71
N ASN A 365 -8.32 -7.69 3.83
CA ASN A 365 -7.30 -8.21 2.91
C ASN A 365 -6.64 -9.48 3.46
N ALA A 366 -7.43 -10.47 3.90
CA ALA A 366 -6.87 -11.76 4.28
C ALA A 366 -6.21 -12.45 3.07
N PRO A 367 -5.04 -13.09 3.25
CA PRO A 367 -4.39 -13.85 2.18
C PRO A 367 -5.34 -14.95 1.67
N VAL A 368 -5.59 -14.98 0.36
CA VAL A 368 -6.42 -16.00 -0.28
C VAL A 368 -5.54 -17.02 -0.96
N VAL A 369 -5.72 -18.28 -0.60
CA VAL A 369 -5.04 -19.41 -1.26
C VAL A 369 -5.87 -19.84 -2.46
N THR A 370 -5.27 -19.75 -3.65
CA THR A 370 -5.90 -20.24 -4.88
C THR A 370 -5.56 -21.71 -5.12
N VAL A 371 -6.49 -22.46 -5.72
CA VAL A 371 -6.26 -23.89 -6.08
C VAL A 371 -5.03 -24.05 -6.97
N GLY A 372 -4.79 -23.10 -7.89
CA GLY A 372 -3.60 -23.09 -8.74
C GLY A 372 -2.30 -22.95 -7.97
N ALA A 373 -2.25 -22.08 -6.95
CA ALA A 373 -1.08 -21.91 -6.10
C ALA A 373 -0.80 -23.17 -5.25
N MET A 374 -1.86 -23.82 -4.74
CA MET A 374 -1.73 -25.09 -4.00
C MET A 374 -1.17 -26.20 -4.90
N ALA A 375 -1.71 -26.35 -6.10
CA ALA A 375 -1.26 -27.34 -7.05
C ALA A 375 0.21 -27.11 -7.45
N LEU A 376 0.60 -25.86 -7.69
CA LEU A 376 1.98 -25.49 -8.02
C LEU A 376 2.93 -25.81 -6.85
N ALA A 377 2.58 -25.41 -5.63
CA ALA A 377 3.40 -25.63 -4.45
C ALA A 377 3.57 -27.13 -4.16
N PHE A 378 2.48 -27.90 -4.25
CA PHE A 378 2.51 -29.34 -4.06
C PHE A 378 3.36 -30.05 -5.12
N SER A 379 3.17 -29.71 -6.40
CA SER A 379 3.92 -30.30 -7.51
C SER A 379 5.41 -29.97 -7.43
N ALA A 380 5.76 -28.74 -7.06
CA ALA A 380 7.16 -28.34 -6.84
C ALA A 380 7.79 -29.10 -5.67
N SER A 381 7.07 -29.25 -4.55
CA SER A 381 7.53 -30.02 -3.39
C SER A 381 7.74 -31.49 -3.74
N ALA A 382 6.77 -32.13 -4.39
CA ALA A 382 6.88 -33.51 -4.83
C ALA A 382 8.04 -33.70 -5.84
N GLY A 383 8.19 -32.80 -6.80
CA GLY A 383 9.28 -32.83 -7.78
C GLY A 383 10.66 -32.75 -7.14
N ILE A 384 10.86 -31.84 -6.18
CA ILE A 384 12.13 -31.73 -5.46
C ILE A 384 12.38 -32.96 -4.59
N GLY A 385 11.34 -33.54 -3.95
CA GLY A 385 11.48 -34.80 -3.20
C GLY A 385 11.94 -35.95 -4.06
N VAL A 386 11.39 -36.09 -5.26
CA VAL A 386 11.85 -37.10 -6.23
C VAL A 386 13.31 -36.84 -6.63
N LEU A 387 13.66 -35.61 -6.99
CA LEU A 387 15.04 -35.24 -7.36
C LEU A 387 16.04 -35.48 -6.24
N ALA A 388 15.67 -35.15 -4.99
CA ALA A 388 16.50 -35.37 -3.82
C ALA A 388 16.74 -36.88 -3.56
N GLY A 389 15.78 -37.75 -3.90
CA GLY A 389 15.87 -39.19 -3.78
C GLY A 389 16.71 -39.88 -4.87
N LEU A 390 16.91 -39.22 -6.04
CA LEU A 390 17.61 -39.85 -7.17
C LEU A 390 19.06 -40.24 -6.85
N LEU A 391 19.82 -39.33 -6.24
CA LEU A 391 21.24 -39.57 -5.95
C LEU A 391 21.44 -40.67 -4.89
N PRO A 392 20.72 -40.75 -3.75
CA PRO A 392 20.70 -41.85 -2.86
C PRO A 392 20.31 -43.16 -3.55
N ALA A 393 19.26 -43.16 -4.35
CA ALA A 393 18.78 -44.34 -5.08
C ALA A 393 19.82 -44.90 -6.04
N LEU A 394 20.52 -44.05 -6.78
CA LEU A 394 21.61 -44.48 -7.66
C LEU A 394 22.78 -45.09 -6.88
N ARG A 395 23.13 -44.52 -5.72
CA ARG A 395 24.21 -45.07 -4.88
C ARG A 395 23.85 -46.46 -4.34
N ALA A 396 22.63 -46.63 -3.83
CA ALA A 396 22.15 -47.89 -3.31
C ALA A 396 22.06 -48.97 -4.42
N ALA A 397 21.53 -48.59 -5.59
CA ALA A 397 21.42 -49.52 -6.73
C ALA A 397 22.78 -50.04 -7.21
N ARG A 398 23.82 -49.21 -7.16
CA ARG A 398 25.18 -49.55 -7.60
C ARG A 398 26.06 -50.22 -6.52
N MET A 399 25.53 -50.50 -5.32
CA MET A 399 26.29 -51.18 -4.26
C MET A 399 26.72 -52.57 -4.66
N ASN A 400 27.98 -52.92 -4.34
CA ASN A 400 28.52 -54.23 -4.57
C ASN A 400 28.04 -55.20 -3.45
N VAL A 401 27.43 -56.32 -3.84
CA VAL A 401 26.85 -57.32 -2.93
C VAL A 401 27.88 -57.85 -1.92
N ILE A 402 29.13 -58.15 -2.38
CA ILE A 402 30.18 -58.70 -1.52
C ILE A 402 30.60 -57.69 -0.44
N GLN A 403 30.74 -56.40 -0.83
CA GLN A 403 31.08 -55.34 0.14
C GLN A 403 29.96 -55.07 1.12
N SER A 404 28.71 -55.12 0.66
CA SER A 404 27.53 -54.89 1.50
C SER A 404 27.30 -55.96 2.57
N LEU A 405 27.68 -57.21 2.27
CA LEU A 405 27.57 -58.31 3.22
C LEU A 405 28.75 -58.40 4.22
N ARG A 406 29.86 -57.72 3.90
CA ARG A 406 31.08 -57.69 4.76
C ARG A 406 31.12 -56.46 5.68
N TYR A 407 30.12 -55.59 5.59
CA TYR A 407 30.01 -54.40 6.44
C TYR A 407 29.51 -54.81 7.83
N ASP A 408 30.38 -54.68 8.83
CA ASP A 408 30.08 -54.86 10.26
C ASP A 408 29.62 -53.56 10.87
#